data_c7386815a23e02c4002fd13a8409cce9
#
_entry.id   c7386815a23e02c4002fd13a8409cce9
#
_cell.length_a   1.000
_cell.length_b   1.000
_cell.length_c   1.000
_cell.angle_alpha   90.00
_cell.angle_beta   90.00
_cell.angle_gamma   90.00
#
_symmetry.space_group_name_H-M   'P 1'
#
loop_
_entity.id
_entity.type
_entity.pdbx_description
1 polymer ?
#
loop_
_entity_poly.entity_id
_entity_poly.type
_entity_poly.pdbx_seq_one_letter_code
_entity_poly.pdbx_strand_id
1 'polypeptide(L)'
;MCFLKRGSIQLNVYIRPVNYVFDPSERRMPGTRKTIKRIFLVVISVVLILIIAYWDLVKYGIEQGRGQLNIVWNAEPVEEYLQSPSFPDTLKEKLLLINRVRQFAIDSLSLKDTKNYKTLYDQQGQEIMWVVMASEPFQLKAKEWNFPVIGSVPYKGFFDRAKAVKLKDELEKEGWDVNIRNPGGWSTLGWFTDPILSGMLERSEGDLANLIIHEMSHATIFVKDSIDFNENLATFIGDRGAEQFLLSVCGPDSKEYNTYMNEDHDYLMFSDHMLRGAEKLDSLYKTLAQDDSIEKKSRLKRQMIQHIVNTLDTLSLHGNSSKPSLRYQEYLPNNAYFMNFIRYQSKQDIFSEEWKNKFDSNLKIYIEYLSDKYPFL
;
A
#
# COMPACT_ATOMS: atom_id res chain seq x y z
N MET A 1 -50.63 67.82 -27.72
CA MET A 1 -51.60 67.90 -28.86
C MET A 1 -51.12 66.91 -29.91
N CYS A 2 -51.76 65.87 -30.09
CA CYS A 2 -52.20 65.10 -31.24
C CYS A 2 -52.34 63.62 -30.84
N PHE A 3 -53.62 63.21 -30.85
CA PHE A 3 -54.05 61.81 -30.62
C PHE A 3 -53.78 60.95 -31.84
N LEU A 4 -53.28 59.71 -31.66
CA LEU A 4 -53.47 58.69 -32.68
C LEU A 4 -54.03 57.42 -31.99
N LYS A 5 -55.22 57.03 -32.49
CA LYS A 5 -56.01 55.85 -32.11
C LYS A 5 -55.28 54.55 -32.42
N ARG A 6 -55.25 53.66 -31.47
CA ARG A 6 -54.90 52.21 -31.62
C ARG A 6 -56.16 51.46 -32.05
N GLY A 7 -56.19 50.96 -33.29
CA GLY A 7 -57.15 49.96 -33.73
C GLY A 7 -56.73 48.57 -33.30
N SER A 8 -57.57 47.88 -32.55
CA SER A 8 -57.40 46.50 -32.14
C SER A 8 -57.97 45.57 -33.22
N ILE A 9 -57.09 44.79 -33.85
CA ILE A 9 -57.49 43.68 -34.73
C ILE A 9 -57.65 42.47 -33.87
N GLN A 10 -58.85 41.96 -33.63
CA GLN A 10 -59.12 40.67 -33.03
C GLN A 10 -58.98 39.59 -34.11
N LEU A 11 -57.89 38.75 -33.96
CA LEU A 11 -57.76 37.53 -34.76
C LEU A 11 -58.42 36.37 -33.96
N ASN A 12 -59.63 35.97 -34.46
CA ASN A 12 -60.26 34.75 -33.97
C ASN A 12 -59.54 33.50 -34.53
N VAL A 13 -58.65 32.92 -33.76
CA VAL A 13 -58.07 31.62 -34.10
C VAL A 13 -58.96 30.52 -33.56
N TYR A 14 -59.68 29.86 -34.45
CA TYR A 14 -60.43 28.64 -34.15
C TYR A 14 -59.44 27.47 -33.98
N ILE A 15 -59.10 27.13 -32.75
CA ILE A 15 -58.36 25.93 -32.46
C ILE A 15 -59.33 24.75 -32.31
N ARG A 16 -59.34 23.86 -33.30
CA ARG A 16 -60.05 22.58 -33.18
C ARG A 16 -59.32 21.74 -32.16
N PRO A 17 -59.99 21.19 -31.15
CA PRO A 17 -59.33 20.23 -30.25
C PRO A 17 -59.04 18.93 -31.04
N VAL A 18 -57.77 18.57 -31.18
CA VAL A 18 -57.37 17.27 -31.67
C VAL A 18 -57.47 16.34 -30.47
N ASN A 19 -58.56 15.58 -30.41
CA ASN A 19 -58.66 14.48 -29.45
C ASN A 19 -57.67 13.40 -29.84
N TYR A 20 -56.50 13.40 -29.18
CA TYR A 20 -55.62 12.24 -29.16
C TYR A 20 -56.28 11.13 -28.32
N VAL A 21 -56.96 10.22 -29.00
CA VAL A 21 -57.38 8.96 -28.39
C VAL A 21 -56.06 8.15 -28.19
N PHE A 22 -55.62 8.11 -26.96
CA PHE A 22 -54.50 7.24 -26.59
C PHE A 22 -54.98 5.80 -26.71
N ASP A 23 -54.58 5.10 -27.77
CA ASP A 23 -54.81 3.67 -27.91
C ASP A 23 -53.71 2.90 -27.12
N PRO A 24 -54.05 2.26 -25.99
CA PRO A 24 -53.09 1.50 -25.18
C PRO A 24 -52.59 0.22 -25.87
N SER A 25 -53.11 -0.12 -27.04
CA SER A 25 -52.76 -1.36 -27.75
C SER A 25 -51.62 -1.19 -28.75
N GLU A 26 -51.20 0.04 -29.07
CA GLU A 26 -50.08 0.29 -29.97
C GLU A 26 -48.75 0.33 -29.24
N ARG A 27 -47.95 -0.68 -29.58
CA ARG A 27 -46.51 -0.83 -29.39
C ARG A 27 -45.99 -1.54 -28.13
N ARG A 28 -46.46 -2.76 -27.95
CA ARG A 28 -45.54 -3.79 -27.44
C ARG A 28 -44.83 -4.43 -28.64
N MET A 29 -43.68 -3.89 -29.03
CA MET A 29 -42.83 -4.54 -30.03
C MET A 29 -42.40 -5.95 -29.54
N PRO A 30 -42.95 -7.03 -30.11
CA PRO A 30 -42.64 -8.39 -29.62
C PRO A 30 -41.18 -8.83 -29.91
N GLY A 31 -40.43 -8.02 -30.64
CA GLY A 31 -39.00 -8.25 -30.92
C GLY A 31 -38.03 -7.90 -29.80
N THR A 32 -38.34 -6.86 -29.01
CA THR A 32 -37.38 -6.32 -28.03
C THR A 32 -37.06 -7.28 -26.86
N ARG A 33 -38.02 -8.01 -26.33
CA ARG A 33 -37.77 -8.99 -25.26
C ARG A 33 -36.94 -10.19 -25.72
N LYS A 34 -37.14 -10.68 -26.95
CA LYS A 34 -36.34 -11.77 -27.51
C LYS A 34 -34.90 -11.31 -27.82
N THR A 35 -34.75 -10.11 -28.31
CA THR A 35 -33.45 -9.49 -28.60
C THR A 35 -32.69 -9.21 -27.31
N ILE A 36 -33.32 -8.66 -26.25
CA ILE A 36 -32.69 -8.44 -24.93
C ILE A 36 -32.23 -9.79 -24.31
N LYS A 37 -33.08 -10.84 -24.38
CA LYS A 37 -32.69 -12.18 -23.90
C LYS A 37 -31.50 -12.74 -24.67
N ARG A 38 -31.43 -12.57 -25.97
CA ARG A 38 -30.28 -13.02 -26.78
C ARG A 38 -29.01 -12.25 -26.43
N ILE A 39 -29.08 -10.93 -26.31
CA ILE A 39 -27.94 -10.10 -25.87
C ILE A 39 -27.48 -10.54 -24.48
N PHE A 40 -28.40 -10.73 -23.55
CA PHE A 40 -28.09 -11.22 -22.20
C PHE A 40 -27.40 -12.59 -22.20
N LEU A 41 -27.88 -13.56 -23.00
CA LEU A 41 -27.25 -14.87 -23.14
C LEU A 41 -25.85 -14.76 -23.75
N VAL A 42 -25.65 -13.92 -24.76
CA VAL A 42 -24.33 -13.69 -25.36
C VAL A 42 -23.38 -13.07 -24.32
N VAL A 43 -23.82 -12.07 -23.57
CA VAL A 43 -23.01 -11.46 -22.51
C VAL A 43 -22.62 -12.48 -21.44
N ILE A 44 -23.57 -13.30 -20.96
CA ILE A 44 -23.28 -14.38 -20.00
C ILE A 44 -22.28 -15.38 -20.61
N SER A 45 -22.48 -15.79 -21.86
CA SER A 45 -21.56 -16.73 -22.51
C SER A 45 -20.13 -16.17 -22.62
N VAL A 46 -19.99 -14.91 -22.97
CA VAL A 46 -18.69 -14.22 -23.01
C VAL A 46 -18.08 -14.14 -21.62
N VAL A 47 -18.83 -13.77 -20.59
CA VAL A 47 -18.35 -13.73 -19.19
C VAL A 47 -17.90 -15.12 -18.74
N LEU A 48 -18.67 -16.17 -19.03
CA LEU A 48 -18.27 -17.55 -18.69
C LEU A 48 -16.99 -17.99 -19.40
N ILE A 49 -16.85 -17.64 -20.67
CA ILE A 49 -15.62 -17.92 -21.43
C ILE A 49 -14.43 -17.19 -20.80
N LEU A 50 -14.59 -15.91 -20.43
CA LEU A 50 -13.54 -15.15 -19.77
C LEU A 50 -13.19 -15.72 -18.38
N ILE A 51 -14.19 -16.14 -17.59
CA ILE A 51 -13.96 -16.81 -16.30
C ILE A 51 -13.15 -18.10 -16.49
N ILE A 52 -13.47 -18.90 -17.49
CA ILE A 52 -12.73 -20.14 -17.79
C ILE A 52 -11.33 -19.83 -18.28
N ALA A 53 -11.18 -18.88 -19.21
CA ALA A 53 -9.88 -18.49 -19.77
C ALA A 53 -8.91 -17.90 -18.72
N TYR A 54 -9.45 -17.18 -17.72
CA TYR A 54 -8.68 -16.54 -16.66
C TYR A 54 -8.96 -17.14 -15.28
N TRP A 55 -9.24 -18.46 -15.23
CA TRP A 55 -9.68 -19.14 -14.02
C TRP A 55 -8.74 -18.92 -12.81
N ASP A 56 -7.43 -19.01 -13.02
CA ASP A 56 -6.45 -18.81 -11.94
C ASP A 56 -6.49 -17.39 -11.37
N LEU A 57 -6.68 -16.38 -12.22
CA LEU A 57 -6.82 -14.99 -11.79
C LEU A 57 -8.14 -14.77 -11.04
N VAL A 58 -9.25 -15.34 -11.55
CA VAL A 58 -10.56 -15.26 -10.90
C VAL A 58 -10.52 -15.94 -9.53
N LYS A 59 -9.96 -17.14 -9.46
CA LYS A 59 -9.77 -17.88 -8.20
C LYS A 59 -8.95 -17.08 -7.20
N TYR A 60 -7.82 -16.53 -7.65
CA TYR A 60 -6.97 -15.66 -6.81
C TYR A 60 -7.76 -14.46 -6.31
N GLY A 61 -8.50 -13.74 -7.17
CA GLY A 61 -9.34 -12.60 -6.78
C GLY A 61 -10.41 -12.96 -5.75
N ILE A 62 -11.07 -14.11 -5.91
CA ILE A 62 -12.07 -14.61 -4.92
C ILE A 62 -11.38 -14.91 -3.58
N GLU A 63 -10.21 -15.52 -3.58
CA GLU A 63 -9.45 -15.83 -2.37
C GLU A 63 -9.00 -14.55 -1.64
N GLN A 64 -8.51 -13.57 -2.39
CA GLN A 64 -8.15 -12.27 -1.82
C GLN A 64 -9.38 -11.54 -1.25
N GLY A 65 -10.47 -11.48 -2.02
CA GLY A 65 -11.72 -10.88 -1.55
C GLY A 65 -12.28 -11.57 -0.30
N ARG A 66 -12.24 -12.89 -0.24
CA ARG A 66 -12.68 -13.65 0.95
C ARG A 66 -11.80 -13.38 2.17
N GLY A 67 -10.47 -13.36 2.00
CA GLY A 67 -9.54 -13.06 3.08
C GLY A 67 -9.77 -11.65 3.60
N GLN A 68 -9.87 -10.66 2.72
CA GLN A 68 -10.14 -9.27 3.08
C GLN A 68 -11.47 -9.11 3.81
N LEU A 69 -12.54 -9.67 3.28
CA LEU A 69 -13.86 -9.59 3.90
C LEU A 69 -13.88 -10.27 5.27
N ASN A 70 -13.15 -11.37 5.46
CA ASN A 70 -13.04 -12.01 6.76
C ASN A 70 -12.43 -11.08 7.81
N ILE A 71 -11.40 -10.31 7.46
CA ILE A 71 -10.78 -9.34 8.36
C ILE A 71 -11.76 -8.21 8.69
N VAL A 72 -12.39 -7.61 7.68
CA VAL A 72 -13.31 -6.48 7.87
C VAL A 72 -14.54 -6.87 8.66
N TRP A 73 -15.10 -8.05 8.43
CA TRP A 73 -16.32 -8.50 9.13
C TRP A 73 -16.08 -8.99 10.56
N ASN A 74 -14.87 -9.43 10.87
CA ASN A 74 -14.52 -9.87 12.22
C ASN A 74 -13.73 -8.80 13.01
N ALA A 75 -13.56 -7.61 12.45
CA ALA A 75 -13.02 -6.48 13.18
C ALA A 75 -14.11 -5.80 13.99
N GLU A 76 -13.87 -5.61 15.28
CA GLU A 76 -14.80 -4.99 16.23
C GLU A 76 -14.40 -3.53 16.50
N PRO A 77 -15.36 -2.65 16.86
CA PRO A 77 -15.05 -1.27 17.21
C PRO A 77 -14.02 -1.17 18.34
N VAL A 78 -13.08 -0.24 18.22
CA VAL A 78 -12.05 0.00 19.24
C VAL A 78 -12.68 0.30 20.61
N GLU A 79 -13.82 0.98 20.63
CA GLU A 79 -14.57 1.32 21.83
C GLU A 79 -14.97 0.09 22.66
N GLU A 80 -15.27 -1.05 22.03
CA GLU A 80 -15.61 -2.29 22.72
C GLU A 80 -14.42 -2.86 23.48
N TYR A 81 -13.22 -2.81 22.88
CA TYR A 81 -11.99 -3.22 23.55
C TYR A 81 -11.61 -2.28 24.70
N LEU A 82 -11.78 -0.98 24.53
CA LEU A 82 -11.51 0.01 25.58
C LEU A 82 -12.41 -0.18 26.80
N GLN A 83 -13.65 -0.60 26.61
CA GLN A 83 -14.61 -0.86 27.69
C GLN A 83 -14.48 -2.27 28.29
N SER A 84 -13.81 -3.19 27.61
CA SER A 84 -13.70 -4.58 28.06
C SER A 84 -12.74 -4.69 29.27
N PRO A 85 -13.20 -5.25 30.41
CA PRO A 85 -12.32 -5.48 31.55
C PRO A 85 -11.26 -6.58 31.31
N SER A 86 -11.50 -7.46 30.35
CA SER A 86 -10.58 -8.57 30.01
C SER A 86 -9.48 -8.16 29.03
N PHE A 87 -9.60 -7.00 28.36
CA PHE A 87 -8.56 -6.54 27.44
C PHE A 87 -7.47 -5.83 28.22
N PRO A 88 -6.18 -6.17 27.99
CA PRO A 88 -5.05 -5.63 28.77
C PRO A 88 -4.96 -4.09 28.68
N ASP A 89 -4.74 -3.43 29.80
CA ASP A 89 -4.67 -1.95 29.87
C ASP A 89 -3.49 -1.42 29.01
N THR A 90 -2.37 -2.11 28.95
CA THR A 90 -1.24 -1.76 28.07
C THR A 90 -1.61 -1.73 26.60
N LEU A 91 -2.50 -2.63 26.15
CA LEU A 91 -3.00 -2.64 24.78
C LEU A 91 -4.10 -1.57 24.56
N LYS A 92 -4.90 -1.24 25.60
CA LYS A 92 -5.82 -0.09 25.55
C LYS A 92 -5.06 1.23 25.34
N GLU A 93 -3.94 1.40 26.04
CA GLU A 93 -3.07 2.57 25.84
C GLU A 93 -2.56 2.68 24.42
N LYS A 94 -2.20 1.55 23.77
CA LYS A 94 -1.80 1.53 22.35
C LYS A 94 -2.98 1.89 21.42
N LEU A 95 -4.20 1.44 21.69
CA LEU A 95 -5.38 1.84 20.92
C LEU A 95 -5.67 3.35 21.04
N LEU A 96 -5.54 3.89 22.26
CA LEU A 96 -5.68 5.33 22.49
C LEU A 96 -4.55 6.12 21.80
N LEU A 97 -3.33 5.58 21.77
CA LEU A 97 -2.20 6.16 21.05
C LEU A 97 -2.51 6.25 19.54
N ILE A 98 -3.00 5.17 18.92
CA ILE A 98 -3.37 5.18 17.50
C ILE A 98 -4.38 6.29 17.20
N ASN A 99 -5.39 6.47 18.07
CA ASN A 99 -6.38 7.54 17.88
C ASN A 99 -5.74 8.94 17.97
N ARG A 100 -4.81 9.15 18.91
CA ARG A 100 -4.05 10.41 19.02
C ARG A 100 -3.17 10.66 17.80
N VAL A 101 -2.48 9.62 17.31
CA VAL A 101 -1.65 9.70 16.09
C VAL A 101 -2.51 10.08 14.88
N ARG A 102 -3.67 9.42 14.71
CA ARG A 102 -4.61 9.75 13.62
C ARG A 102 -5.06 11.20 13.68
N GLN A 103 -5.45 11.67 14.87
CA GLN A 103 -5.88 13.06 15.04
C GLN A 103 -4.75 14.04 14.73
N PHE A 104 -3.54 13.77 15.21
CA PHE A 104 -2.35 14.56 14.89
C PHE A 104 -2.08 14.59 13.38
N ALA A 105 -2.16 13.44 12.71
CA ALA A 105 -1.94 13.33 11.27
C ALA A 105 -2.95 14.17 10.45
N ILE A 106 -4.20 14.24 10.90
CA ILE A 106 -5.24 15.05 10.27
C ILE A 106 -4.99 16.55 10.53
N ASP A 107 -4.84 16.94 11.79
CA ASP A 107 -4.84 18.35 12.21
C ASP A 107 -3.50 19.04 11.92
N SER A 108 -2.39 18.31 12.15
CA SER A 108 -1.04 18.87 12.09
C SER A 108 -0.29 18.55 10.80
N LEU A 109 -0.67 17.48 10.09
CA LEU A 109 -0.01 17.06 8.84
C LEU A 109 -0.89 17.18 7.60
N SER A 110 -2.16 17.59 7.73
CA SER A 110 -3.13 17.67 6.63
C SER A 110 -3.35 16.35 5.89
N LEU A 111 -3.16 15.21 6.58
CA LEU A 111 -3.52 13.91 6.03
C LEU A 111 -5.04 13.72 6.06
N LYS A 112 -5.55 12.99 5.07
CA LYS A 112 -7.00 12.79 4.89
C LYS A 112 -7.61 12.01 6.05
N ASP A 113 -8.72 12.50 6.61
CA ASP A 113 -9.53 11.70 7.55
C ASP A 113 -10.21 10.56 6.79
N THR A 114 -9.96 9.37 7.24
CA THR A 114 -10.55 8.14 6.71
C THR A 114 -11.25 7.38 7.83
N LYS A 115 -12.03 6.36 7.45
CA LYS A 115 -12.63 5.44 8.43
C LYS A 115 -11.66 4.38 8.94
N ASN A 116 -10.41 4.33 8.41
CA ASN A 116 -9.41 3.34 8.79
C ASN A 116 -8.99 3.47 10.27
N TYR A 117 -8.57 2.35 10.85
CA TYR A 117 -8.04 2.26 12.23
C TYR A 117 -9.03 2.67 13.33
N LYS A 118 -10.34 2.50 13.08
CA LYS A 118 -11.42 2.67 14.07
C LYS A 118 -11.96 1.34 14.60
N THR A 119 -11.54 0.24 14.01
CA THR A 119 -11.85 -1.13 14.43
C THR A 119 -10.56 -1.89 14.67
N LEU A 120 -10.60 -2.95 15.49
CA LEU A 120 -9.50 -3.85 15.77
C LEU A 120 -9.85 -5.26 15.28
N TYR A 121 -8.99 -5.87 14.50
CA TYR A 121 -9.02 -7.28 14.17
C TYR A 121 -8.02 -8.04 15.04
N ASP A 122 -8.53 -8.91 15.90
CA ASP A 122 -7.68 -9.78 16.72
C ASP A 122 -7.17 -10.95 15.88
N GLN A 123 -5.85 -10.93 15.64
CA GLN A 123 -5.14 -11.97 14.89
C GLN A 123 -4.89 -13.25 15.71
N GLN A 124 -5.16 -13.22 17.02
CA GLN A 124 -4.90 -14.34 17.94
C GLN A 124 -3.44 -14.83 17.85
N GLY A 125 -2.50 -13.90 17.69
CA GLY A 125 -1.07 -14.21 17.53
C GLY A 125 -0.70 -14.90 16.21
N GLN A 126 -1.60 -14.92 15.22
CA GLN A 126 -1.36 -15.53 13.92
C GLN A 126 -1.04 -14.48 12.85
N GLU A 127 -0.10 -14.80 12.00
CA GLU A 127 0.11 -14.05 10.77
C GLU A 127 -1.02 -14.31 9.78
N ILE A 128 -1.56 -13.26 9.18
CA ILE A 128 -2.74 -13.34 8.32
C ILE A 128 -2.46 -13.15 6.84
N MET A 129 -1.27 -12.63 6.51
CA MET A 129 -0.88 -12.40 5.11
C MET A 129 0.61 -12.69 4.88
N TRP A 130 0.90 -13.21 3.70
CA TRP A 130 2.25 -13.46 3.19
C TRP A 130 2.39 -12.81 1.83
N VAL A 131 3.42 -12.00 1.67
CA VAL A 131 3.74 -11.30 0.42
C VAL A 131 4.95 -11.95 -0.21
N VAL A 132 4.77 -12.48 -1.42
CA VAL A 132 5.83 -13.06 -2.25
C VAL A 132 6.38 -11.99 -3.17
N MET A 133 7.69 -11.77 -3.12
CA MET A 133 8.43 -10.91 -4.02
C MET A 133 9.48 -11.74 -4.75
N ALA A 134 9.74 -11.41 -6.00
CA ALA A 134 10.79 -12.05 -6.77
C ALA A 134 11.60 -11.02 -7.55
N SER A 135 12.86 -11.35 -7.82
CA SER A 135 13.77 -10.53 -8.61
C SER A 135 14.57 -11.41 -9.55
N GLU A 136 15.03 -10.86 -10.67
CA GLU A 136 15.95 -11.56 -11.55
C GLU A 136 17.24 -11.93 -10.79
N PRO A 137 17.83 -13.11 -11.09
CA PRO A 137 18.95 -13.62 -10.29
C PRO A 137 20.25 -12.83 -10.46
N PHE A 138 20.43 -12.15 -11.60
CA PHE A 138 21.66 -11.39 -11.93
C PHE A 138 21.35 -9.98 -12.42
N GLN A 139 20.23 -9.43 -11.95
CA GLN A 139 19.83 -8.04 -12.14
C GLN A 139 18.94 -7.62 -10.98
N LEU A 140 19.08 -6.39 -10.49
CA LEU A 140 18.16 -5.83 -9.50
C LEU A 140 16.89 -5.33 -10.19
N LYS A 141 16.06 -6.30 -10.62
CA LYS A 141 14.81 -6.04 -11.31
C LYS A 141 13.71 -6.93 -10.75
N ALA A 142 12.71 -6.31 -10.18
CA ALA A 142 11.58 -7.02 -9.62
C ALA A 142 10.75 -7.72 -10.70
N LYS A 143 10.23 -8.91 -10.38
CA LYS A 143 9.15 -9.53 -11.12
C LYS A 143 7.86 -8.74 -10.86
N GLU A 144 7.13 -8.46 -11.91
CA GLU A 144 5.85 -7.78 -11.83
C GLU A 144 4.70 -8.73 -12.12
N TRP A 145 3.60 -8.54 -11.39
CA TRP A 145 2.33 -9.21 -11.62
C TRP A 145 1.29 -8.20 -12.06
N ASN A 146 0.66 -8.47 -13.20
CA ASN A 146 -0.35 -7.60 -13.79
C ASN A 146 -1.75 -8.02 -13.33
N PHE A 147 -2.48 -7.12 -12.71
CA PHE A 147 -3.86 -7.30 -12.28
C PHE A 147 -4.79 -6.34 -13.03
N PRO A 148 -5.99 -6.78 -13.44
CA PRO A 148 -6.88 -5.98 -14.31
C PRO A 148 -7.29 -4.62 -13.71
N VAL A 149 -7.34 -4.51 -12.37
CA VAL A 149 -7.81 -3.30 -11.67
C VAL A 149 -6.67 -2.51 -11.07
N ILE A 150 -5.72 -3.21 -10.43
CA ILE A 150 -4.64 -2.58 -9.65
C ILE A 150 -3.45 -2.19 -10.55
N GLY A 151 -3.37 -2.78 -11.76
CA GLY A 151 -2.23 -2.60 -12.65
C GLY A 151 -1.07 -3.55 -12.33
N SER A 152 0.16 -3.11 -12.62
CA SER A 152 1.38 -3.86 -12.37
C SER A 152 1.88 -3.62 -10.95
N VAL A 153 2.13 -4.69 -10.21
CA VAL A 153 2.69 -4.64 -8.86
C VAL A 153 3.85 -5.63 -8.71
N PRO A 154 4.92 -5.28 -7.97
CA PRO A 154 6.12 -6.09 -7.84
C PRO A 154 6.03 -7.14 -6.72
N TYR A 155 4.82 -7.53 -6.34
CA TYR A 155 4.57 -8.55 -5.32
C TYR A 155 3.21 -9.22 -5.51
N LYS A 156 3.04 -10.39 -4.86
CA LYS A 156 1.77 -11.11 -4.82
C LYS A 156 1.44 -11.54 -3.40
N GLY A 157 0.29 -11.08 -2.88
CA GLY A 157 -0.17 -11.36 -1.52
C GLY A 157 -0.98 -12.64 -1.42
N PHE A 158 -0.94 -13.30 -0.26
CA PHE A 158 -1.70 -14.51 0.04
C PHE A 158 -2.16 -14.50 1.49
N PHE A 159 -3.42 -14.87 1.73
CA PHE A 159 -3.94 -15.17 3.06
C PHE A 159 -3.66 -16.62 3.51
N ASP A 160 -3.06 -17.42 2.63
CA ASP A 160 -2.69 -18.81 2.88
C ASP A 160 -1.18 -18.97 2.67
N ARG A 161 -0.46 -19.28 3.78
CA ARG A 161 0.99 -19.46 3.76
C ARG A 161 1.42 -20.58 2.80
N ALA A 162 0.65 -21.67 2.71
CA ALA A 162 1.02 -22.79 1.84
C ALA A 162 1.03 -22.37 0.35
N LYS A 163 0.13 -21.48 -0.06
CA LYS A 163 0.09 -20.94 -1.41
C LYS A 163 1.25 -19.99 -1.69
N ALA A 164 1.63 -19.17 -0.71
CA ALA A 164 2.80 -18.31 -0.82
C ALA A 164 4.09 -19.15 -0.98
N VAL A 165 4.26 -20.19 -0.16
CA VAL A 165 5.38 -21.12 -0.24
C VAL A 165 5.39 -21.85 -1.59
N LYS A 166 4.23 -22.33 -2.04
CA LYS A 166 4.13 -23.00 -3.35
C LYS A 166 4.60 -22.08 -4.48
N LEU A 167 4.12 -20.82 -4.50
CA LEU A 167 4.57 -19.85 -5.51
C LEU A 167 6.07 -19.57 -5.41
N LYS A 168 6.62 -19.45 -4.18
CA LYS A 168 8.06 -19.31 -3.97
C LYS A 168 8.82 -20.47 -4.62
N ASP A 169 8.43 -21.73 -4.31
CA ASP A 169 9.11 -22.91 -4.80
C ASP A 169 9.02 -23.04 -6.36
N GLU A 170 7.92 -22.60 -6.94
CA GLU A 170 7.75 -22.54 -8.39
C GLU A 170 8.72 -21.52 -9.02
N LEU A 171 8.77 -20.30 -8.48
CA LEU A 171 9.64 -19.25 -8.98
C LEU A 171 11.13 -19.57 -8.77
N GLU A 172 11.50 -20.18 -7.64
CA GLU A 172 12.90 -20.61 -7.40
C GLU A 172 13.33 -21.70 -8.41
N LYS A 173 12.44 -22.61 -8.80
CA LYS A 173 12.70 -23.59 -9.85
C LYS A 173 12.87 -22.94 -11.24
N GLU A 174 12.21 -21.82 -11.48
CA GLU A 174 12.38 -20.99 -12.67
C GLU A 174 13.66 -20.14 -12.63
N GLY A 175 14.39 -20.14 -11.51
CA GLY A 175 15.64 -19.41 -11.33
C GLY A 175 15.51 -18.00 -10.78
N TRP A 176 14.34 -17.59 -10.28
CA TRP A 176 14.16 -16.31 -9.62
C TRP A 176 14.75 -16.31 -8.20
N ASP A 177 15.27 -15.18 -7.78
CA ASP A 177 15.47 -14.90 -6.36
C ASP A 177 14.12 -14.56 -5.72
N VAL A 178 13.71 -15.28 -4.69
CA VAL A 178 12.39 -15.09 -4.08
C VAL A 178 12.50 -14.80 -2.59
N ASN A 179 11.66 -13.90 -2.10
CA ASN A 179 11.50 -13.60 -0.68
C ASN A 179 10.01 -13.63 -0.32
N ILE A 180 9.70 -14.18 0.86
CA ILE A 180 8.38 -14.10 1.48
C ILE A 180 8.51 -13.26 2.74
N ARG A 181 7.64 -12.28 2.90
CA ARG A 181 7.54 -11.48 4.13
C ARG A 181 6.10 -11.34 4.58
N ASN A 182 5.93 -11.04 5.85
CA ASN A 182 4.68 -10.54 6.38
C ASN A 182 4.69 -9.01 6.28
N PRO A 183 3.64 -8.39 5.73
CA PRO A 183 3.54 -6.93 5.73
C PRO A 183 3.33 -6.44 7.17
N GLY A 184 4.08 -5.41 7.54
CA GLY A 184 3.98 -4.82 8.89
C GLY A 184 2.75 -3.93 9.06
N GLY A 185 2.15 -3.48 7.98
CA GLY A 185 0.94 -2.68 7.88
C GLY A 185 -0.03 -3.28 6.88
N TRP A 186 -1.23 -2.76 6.86
CA TRP A 186 -2.29 -3.17 5.97
C TRP A 186 -3.02 -1.94 5.44
N SER A 187 -3.00 -1.76 4.14
CA SER A 187 -3.83 -0.76 3.48
C SER A 187 -4.48 -1.33 2.23
N THR A 188 -5.77 -1.10 2.10
CA THR A 188 -6.54 -1.45 0.90
C THR A 188 -6.67 -0.27 -0.07
N LEU A 189 -5.88 0.77 0.10
CA LEU A 189 -5.91 2.01 -0.71
C LEU A 189 -7.32 2.62 -0.76
N GLY A 190 -8.09 2.53 0.34
CA GLY A 190 -9.43 3.08 0.45
C GLY A 190 -10.56 2.24 -0.17
N TRP A 191 -10.30 1.04 -0.70
CA TRP A 191 -11.34 0.13 -1.19
C TRP A 191 -12.18 -0.46 -0.05
N PHE A 192 -11.57 -0.64 1.12
CA PHE A 192 -12.24 -1.08 2.34
C PHE A 192 -11.83 -0.18 3.50
N THR A 193 -12.53 -0.31 4.62
CA THR A 193 -12.10 0.27 5.88
C THR A 193 -11.06 -0.66 6.51
N ASP A 194 -9.81 -0.18 6.61
CA ASP A 194 -8.72 -0.98 7.13
C ASP A 194 -8.74 -0.95 8.67
N PRO A 195 -8.84 -2.12 9.34
CA PRO A 195 -8.79 -2.20 10.79
C PRO A 195 -7.36 -2.08 11.33
N ILE A 196 -7.23 -1.81 12.61
CA ILE A 196 -6.02 -2.09 13.37
C ILE A 196 -5.86 -3.62 13.42
N LEU A 197 -4.66 -4.12 13.15
CA LEU A 197 -4.32 -5.51 13.40
C LEU A 197 -3.71 -5.63 14.79
N SER A 198 -4.10 -6.66 15.58
CA SER A 198 -3.58 -6.80 16.95
C SER A 198 -2.05 -6.88 17.03
N GLY A 199 -1.37 -7.44 16.03
CA GLY A 199 0.09 -7.43 15.94
C GLY A 199 0.74 -6.04 15.81
N MET A 200 0.00 -5.02 15.36
CA MET A 200 0.49 -3.65 15.36
C MET A 200 0.71 -3.10 16.77
N LEU A 201 -0.07 -3.59 17.75
CA LEU A 201 0.00 -3.11 19.13
C LEU A 201 1.27 -3.57 19.87
N GLU A 202 2.04 -4.51 19.30
CA GLU A 202 3.30 -4.98 19.86
C GLU A 202 4.48 -4.02 19.60
N ARG A 203 4.28 -3.02 18.73
CA ARG A 203 5.31 -2.06 18.34
C ARG A 203 5.60 -1.04 19.44
N SER A 204 6.79 -0.41 19.39
CA SER A 204 7.08 0.79 20.18
C SER A 204 6.08 1.92 19.84
N GLU A 205 5.97 2.94 20.68
CA GLU A 205 5.07 4.08 20.46
C GLU A 205 5.43 4.81 19.18
N GLY A 206 6.71 4.99 18.93
CA GLY A 206 7.20 5.69 17.75
C GLY A 206 7.02 4.88 16.46
N ASP A 207 7.34 3.59 16.49
CA ASP A 207 7.15 2.71 15.33
C ASP A 207 5.66 2.54 14.99
N LEU A 208 4.80 2.51 16.02
CA LEU A 208 3.35 2.50 15.81
C LEU A 208 2.85 3.82 15.20
N ALA A 209 3.34 4.97 15.68
CA ALA A 209 3.01 6.27 15.11
C ALA A 209 3.47 6.39 13.65
N ASN A 210 4.69 5.96 13.37
CA ASN A 210 5.25 5.89 12.02
C ASN A 210 4.35 5.07 11.10
N LEU A 211 4.01 3.84 11.49
CA LEU A 211 3.16 2.95 10.71
C LEU A 211 1.82 3.60 10.37
N ILE A 212 1.12 4.17 11.35
CA ILE A 212 -0.20 4.78 11.12
C ILE A 212 -0.10 5.99 10.19
N ILE A 213 0.91 6.86 10.36
CA ILE A 213 1.12 8.03 9.49
C ILE A 213 1.49 7.59 8.06
N HIS A 214 2.37 6.58 7.93
CA HIS A 214 2.74 5.97 6.65
C HIS A 214 1.49 5.50 5.88
N GLU A 215 0.64 4.70 6.51
CA GLU A 215 -0.57 4.17 5.88
C GLU A 215 -1.62 5.26 5.57
N MET A 216 -1.74 6.28 6.42
CA MET A 216 -2.59 7.44 6.15
C MET A 216 -2.08 8.28 4.97
N SER A 217 -0.77 8.28 4.75
CA SER A 217 -0.16 8.96 3.58
C SER A 217 -0.62 8.34 2.27
N HIS A 218 -0.71 7.01 2.19
CA HIS A 218 -1.25 6.32 1.02
C HIS A 218 -2.71 6.66 0.70
N ALA A 219 -3.52 6.97 1.72
CA ALA A 219 -4.90 7.41 1.54
C ALA A 219 -5.02 8.89 1.12
N THR A 220 -3.94 9.65 1.23
CA THR A 220 -3.89 11.09 0.93
C THR A 220 -3.24 11.35 -0.44
N ILE A 221 -2.12 10.71 -0.71
CA ILE A 221 -1.30 10.89 -1.90
C ILE A 221 -1.02 9.52 -2.52
N PHE A 222 -1.44 9.31 -3.75
CA PHE A 222 -1.18 8.06 -4.46
C PHE A 222 -0.96 8.31 -5.95
N VAL A 223 0.21 7.95 -6.45
CA VAL A 223 0.57 8.04 -7.86
C VAL A 223 0.40 6.67 -8.51
N LYS A 224 -0.54 6.57 -9.45
CA LYS A 224 -0.82 5.33 -10.16
C LYS A 224 0.43 4.79 -10.84
N ASP A 225 0.59 3.47 -10.83
CA ASP A 225 1.72 2.73 -11.46
C ASP A 225 3.12 3.16 -10.98
N SER A 226 3.21 3.76 -9.78
CA SER A 226 4.45 4.28 -9.20
C SER A 226 4.65 3.81 -7.75
N ILE A 227 4.59 2.48 -7.54
CA ILE A 227 4.64 1.89 -6.19
C ILE A 227 5.90 2.31 -5.43
N ASP A 228 7.08 2.24 -6.04
CA ASP A 228 8.33 2.63 -5.39
C ASP A 228 8.35 4.12 -4.99
N PHE A 229 7.68 4.99 -5.75
CA PHE A 229 7.52 6.40 -5.37
C PHE A 229 6.59 6.52 -4.17
N ASN A 230 5.43 5.86 -4.21
CA ASN A 230 4.45 5.91 -3.14
C ASN A 230 5.01 5.38 -1.82
N GLU A 231 5.71 4.27 -1.84
CA GLU A 231 6.31 3.67 -0.65
C GLU A 231 7.44 4.54 -0.07
N ASN A 232 8.34 5.07 -0.92
CA ASN A 232 9.37 5.99 -0.46
C ASN A 232 8.79 7.27 0.15
N LEU A 233 7.74 7.83 -0.47
CA LEU A 233 7.08 9.03 0.03
C LEU A 233 6.35 8.76 1.36
N ALA A 234 5.61 7.67 1.46
CA ALA A 234 4.91 7.30 2.68
C ALA A 234 5.89 7.00 3.82
N THR A 235 7.03 6.38 3.53
CA THR A 235 8.12 6.19 4.49
C THR A 235 8.64 7.54 4.98
N PHE A 236 8.96 8.48 4.07
CA PHE A 236 9.44 9.81 4.44
C PHE A 236 8.44 10.57 5.34
N ILE A 237 7.14 10.54 4.97
CA ILE A 237 6.09 11.21 5.75
C ILE A 237 5.89 10.50 7.10
N GLY A 238 5.96 9.17 7.13
CA GLY A 238 5.87 8.36 8.35
C GLY A 238 6.97 8.70 9.34
N ASP A 239 8.24 8.69 8.87
CA ASP A 239 9.41 8.97 9.69
C ASP A 239 9.36 10.39 10.29
N ARG A 240 9.16 11.40 9.44
CA ARG A 240 9.12 12.81 9.90
C ARG A 240 7.87 13.13 10.70
N GLY A 241 6.73 12.49 10.37
CA GLY A 241 5.48 12.66 11.08
C GLY A 241 5.51 12.05 12.49
N ALA A 242 6.10 10.85 12.64
CA ALA A 242 6.26 10.20 13.95
C ALA A 242 7.22 10.99 14.86
N GLU A 243 8.33 11.48 14.31
CA GLU A 243 9.26 12.37 15.03
C GLU A 243 8.51 13.60 15.57
N GLN A 244 7.75 14.32 14.72
CA GLN A 244 6.99 15.49 15.13
C GLN A 244 5.89 15.17 16.13
N PHE A 245 5.19 14.04 15.96
CA PHE A 245 4.17 13.59 16.90
C PHE A 245 4.76 13.36 18.28
N LEU A 246 5.82 12.56 18.41
CA LEU A 246 6.45 12.25 19.69
C LEU A 246 7.02 13.50 20.34
N LEU A 247 7.66 14.36 19.55
CA LEU A 247 8.17 15.64 20.07
C LEU A 247 7.06 16.50 20.65
N SER A 248 5.89 16.55 20.00
CA SER A 248 4.74 17.36 20.42
C SER A 248 4.02 16.81 21.66
N VAL A 249 3.98 15.49 21.83
CA VAL A 249 3.18 14.81 22.88
C VAL A 249 4.04 14.45 24.08
N CYS A 250 5.27 13.99 23.87
CA CYS A 250 6.15 13.47 24.90
C CYS A 250 7.29 14.46 25.25
N GLY A 251 7.70 15.30 24.28
CA GLY A 251 8.83 16.20 24.40
C GLY A 251 10.18 15.57 24.06
N PRO A 252 11.24 16.38 23.83
CA PRO A 252 12.53 15.94 23.30
C PRO A 252 13.33 15.04 24.26
N ASP A 253 13.08 15.13 25.55
CA ASP A 253 13.81 14.38 26.57
C ASP A 253 13.09 13.10 27.02
N SER A 254 11.95 12.78 26.38
CA SER A 254 11.17 11.61 26.74
C SER A 254 11.86 10.31 26.31
N LYS A 255 11.54 9.23 27.03
CA LYS A 255 12.04 7.90 26.68
C LYS A 255 11.53 7.46 25.32
N GLU A 256 10.25 7.72 25.02
CA GLU A 256 9.57 7.33 23.79
C GLU A 256 10.21 8.01 22.57
N TYR A 257 10.47 9.33 22.66
CA TYR A 257 11.15 10.08 21.60
C TYR A 257 12.58 9.56 21.38
N ASN A 258 13.35 9.44 22.46
CA ASN A 258 14.75 8.97 22.35
C ASN A 258 14.82 7.51 21.84
N THR A 259 13.90 6.64 22.28
CA THR A 259 13.83 5.27 21.76
C THR A 259 13.59 5.26 20.26
N TYR A 260 12.59 6.01 19.80
CA TYR A 260 12.26 6.12 18.38
C TYR A 260 13.43 6.68 17.55
N MET A 261 14.07 7.75 18.00
CA MET A 261 15.22 8.35 17.30
C MET A 261 16.40 7.38 17.18
N ASN A 262 16.63 6.55 18.19
CA ASN A 262 17.67 5.52 18.14
C ASN A 262 17.30 4.37 17.20
N GLU A 263 16.04 3.93 17.21
CA GLU A 263 15.53 2.90 16.31
C GLU A 263 15.56 3.39 14.84
N ASP A 264 15.13 4.63 14.58
CA ASP A 264 15.18 5.28 13.26
C ASP A 264 16.63 5.40 12.76
N HIS A 265 17.54 5.89 13.62
CA HIS A 265 18.96 5.97 13.30
C HIS A 265 19.52 4.61 12.89
N ASP A 266 19.29 3.58 13.70
CA ASP A 266 19.78 2.23 13.44
C ASP A 266 19.21 1.66 12.13
N TYR A 267 17.92 1.90 11.88
CA TYR A 267 17.26 1.50 10.64
C TYR A 267 17.83 2.23 9.41
N LEU A 268 18.07 3.54 9.51
CA LEU A 268 18.68 4.33 8.43
C LEU A 268 20.10 3.86 8.13
N MET A 269 20.94 3.65 9.16
CA MET A 269 22.30 3.13 9.01
C MET A 269 22.32 1.76 8.34
N PHE A 270 21.43 0.88 8.77
CA PHE A 270 21.28 -0.45 8.17
C PHE A 270 20.78 -0.38 6.72
N SER A 271 19.76 0.43 6.45
CA SER A 271 19.16 0.58 5.12
C SER A 271 20.13 1.17 4.11
N ASP A 272 20.90 2.20 4.51
CA ASP A 272 21.92 2.82 3.69
C ASP A 272 23.05 1.82 3.36
N HIS A 273 23.47 1.01 4.34
CA HIS A 273 24.41 -0.07 4.09
C HIS A 273 23.89 -1.09 3.06
N MET A 274 22.61 -1.47 3.16
CA MET A 274 21.98 -2.40 2.22
C MET A 274 21.79 -1.78 0.83
N LEU A 275 21.50 -0.48 0.73
CA LEU A 275 21.43 0.24 -0.54
C LEU A 275 22.81 0.29 -1.23
N ARG A 276 23.88 0.65 -0.50
CA ARG A 276 25.25 0.56 -1.02
C ARG A 276 25.61 -0.86 -1.43
N GLY A 277 25.11 -1.86 -0.71
CA GLY A 277 25.24 -3.28 -1.06
C GLY A 277 24.55 -3.60 -2.39
N ALA A 278 23.33 -3.09 -2.59
CA ALA A 278 22.61 -3.24 -3.85
C ALA A 278 23.37 -2.59 -5.04
N GLU A 279 23.95 -1.41 -4.86
CA GLU A 279 24.78 -0.76 -5.87
C GLU A 279 26.01 -1.58 -6.25
N LYS A 280 26.67 -2.20 -5.26
CA LYS A 280 27.81 -3.12 -5.50
C LYS A 280 27.37 -4.36 -6.28
N LEU A 281 26.19 -4.92 -5.95
CA LEU A 281 25.62 -6.04 -6.70
C LEU A 281 25.27 -5.64 -8.13
N ASP A 282 24.63 -4.50 -8.34
CA ASP A 282 24.30 -4.01 -9.67
C ASP A 282 25.57 -3.78 -10.51
N SER A 283 26.61 -3.20 -9.89
CA SER A 283 27.93 -3.01 -10.52
C SER A 283 28.57 -4.35 -10.88
N LEU A 284 28.52 -5.35 -9.99
CA LEU A 284 29.00 -6.71 -10.28
C LEU A 284 28.24 -7.30 -11.47
N TYR A 285 26.91 -7.22 -11.50
CA TYR A 285 26.11 -7.80 -12.57
C TYR A 285 26.42 -7.20 -13.95
N LYS A 286 26.71 -5.92 -14.01
CA LYS A 286 27.15 -5.24 -15.24
C LYS A 286 28.49 -5.74 -15.77
N THR A 287 29.32 -6.37 -14.95
CA THR A 287 30.60 -6.97 -15.36
C THR A 287 30.50 -8.42 -15.83
N LEU A 288 29.37 -9.09 -15.55
CA LEU A 288 29.17 -10.47 -15.93
C LEU A 288 28.96 -10.60 -17.45
N ALA A 289 29.78 -11.39 -18.09
CA ALA A 289 29.63 -11.68 -19.52
C ALA A 289 28.38 -12.55 -19.76
N GLN A 290 27.76 -12.42 -20.93
CA GLN A 290 26.55 -13.15 -21.26
C GLN A 290 26.81 -14.67 -21.30
N ASP A 291 28.00 -15.08 -21.75
CA ASP A 291 28.46 -16.45 -21.86
C ASP A 291 29.11 -17.03 -20.59
N ASP A 292 29.23 -16.24 -19.54
CA ASP A 292 29.66 -16.74 -18.23
C ASP A 292 28.69 -17.83 -17.73
N SER A 293 29.24 -18.94 -17.21
CA SER A 293 28.41 -20.01 -16.66
C SER A 293 27.58 -19.55 -15.45
N ILE A 294 26.40 -20.16 -15.27
CA ILE A 294 25.50 -19.86 -14.15
C ILE A 294 26.23 -20.08 -12.80
N GLU A 295 27.07 -21.11 -12.72
CA GLU A 295 27.85 -21.42 -11.52
C GLU A 295 28.85 -20.30 -11.19
N LYS A 296 29.53 -19.74 -12.21
CA LYS A 296 30.44 -18.58 -12.03
C LYS A 296 29.67 -17.36 -11.55
N LYS A 297 28.56 -17.03 -12.22
CA LYS A 297 27.70 -15.89 -11.85
C LYS A 297 27.19 -16.03 -10.41
N SER A 298 26.65 -17.20 -10.05
CA SER A 298 26.12 -17.49 -8.73
C SER A 298 27.17 -17.43 -7.63
N ARG A 299 28.38 -17.93 -7.92
CA ARG A 299 29.50 -17.86 -6.97
C ARG A 299 29.89 -16.40 -6.68
N LEU A 300 30.06 -15.57 -7.73
CA LEU A 300 30.44 -14.17 -7.58
C LEU A 300 29.37 -13.37 -6.84
N LYS A 301 28.09 -13.58 -7.17
CA LYS A 301 26.95 -13.01 -6.45
C LYS A 301 26.99 -13.38 -4.97
N ARG A 302 27.13 -14.67 -4.66
CA ARG A 302 27.19 -15.16 -3.26
C ARG A 302 28.33 -14.55 -2.47
N GLN A 303 29.53 -14.44 -3.08
CA GLN A 303 30.69 -13.80 -2.46
C GLN A 303 30.42 -12.33 -2.15
N MET A 304 29.81 -11.60 -3.09
CA MET A 304 29.46 -10.19 -2.88
C MET A 304 28.43 -10.03 -1.76
N ILE A 305 27.35 -10.83 -1.77
CA ILE A 305 26.34 -10.78 -0.71
C ILE A 305 26.96 -11.12 0.65
N GLN A 306 27.82 -12.15 0.72
CA GLN A 306 28.51 -12.49 1.97
C GLN A 306 29.40 -11.34 2.46
N HIS A 307 30.09 -10.63 1.55
CA HIS A 307 30.87 -9.45 1.90
C HIS A 307 29.97 -8.34 2.46
N ILE A 308 28.85 -8.05 1.81
CA ILE A 308 27.88 -7.04 2.27
C ILE A 308 27.36 -7.40 3.68
N VAL A 309 26.98 -8.64 3.90
CA VAL A 309 26.48 -9.11 5.20
C VAL A 309 27.58 -9.04 6.28
N ASN A 310 28.79 -9.47 5.99
CA ASN A 310 29.88 -9.44 6.96
C ASN A 310 30.26 -8.01 7.38
N THR A 311 30.11 -7.05 6.47
CA THR A 311 30.39 -5.64 6.78
C THR A 311 29.26 -4.94 7.54
N LEU A 312 28.10 -5.58 7.77
CA LEU A 312 27.09 -5.09 8.71
C LEU A 312 27.63 -4.93 10.14
N ASP A 313 28.58 -5.78 10.54
CA ASP A 313 29.16 -5.74 11.89
C ASP A 313 30.06 -4.51 12.13
N THR A 314 30.30 -3.69 11.10
CA THR A 314 31.01 -2.41 11.23
C THR A 314 30.09 -1.23 11.52
N LEU A 315 28.76 -1.44 11.52
CA LEU A 315 27.79 -0.39 11.82
C LEU A 315 27.77 -0.09 13.32
N SER A 316 27.76 1.18 13.66
CA SER A 316 27.57 1.65 15.04
C SER A 316 26.08 1.82 15.30
N LEU A 317 25.45 0.78 15.85
CA LEU A 317 24.03 0.74 16.16
C LEU A 317 23.80 0.92 17.67
N HIS A 318 22.70 1.60 18.05
CA HIS A 318 22.29 1.78 19.45
C HIS A 318 21.70 0.51 20.05
N GLY A 319 21.07 -0.34 19.20
CA GLY A 319 20.51 -1.62 19.63
C GLY A 319 21.58 -2.62 20.06
N ASN A 320 21.20 -3.54 20.95
CA ASN A 320 22.10 -4.52 21.58
C ASN A 320 22.71 -5.58 20.64
N SER A 321 22.52 -5.49 19.35
CA SER A 321 23.07 -6.47 18.40
C SER A 321 24.51 -6.13 18.05
N SER A 322 25.45 -6.68 18.80
CA SER A 322 26.89 -6.54 18.54
C SER A 322 27.34 -7.14 17.20
N LYS A 323 26.53 -7.96 16.56
CA LYS A 323 26.82 -8.61 15.27
C LYS A 323 25.55 -8.78 14.44
N PRO A 324 25.10 -7.76 13.72
CA PRO A 324 23.92 -7.84 12.84
C PRO A 324 24.03 -8.94 11.78
N SER A 325 25.27 -9.29 11.36
CA SER A 325 25.53 -10.35 10.37
C SER A 325 25.03 -11.73 10.83
N LEU A 326 24.92 -11.98 12.14
CA LEU A 326 24.46 -13.27 12.67
C LEU A 326 23.04 -13.65 12.22
N ARG A 327 22.21 -12.66 11.90
CA ARG A 327 20.85 -12.91 11.37
C ARG A 327 20.85 -13.63 10.02
N TYR A 328 21.97 -13.59 9.30
CA TYR A 328 22.12 -14.14 7.95
C TYR A 328 23.01 -15.37 7.88
N GLN A 329 23.39 -15.96 9.02
CA GLN A 329 24.24 -17.15 9.04
C GLN A 329 23.57 -18.36 8.41
N GLU A 330 22.28 -18.53 8.64
CA GLU A 330 21.52 -19.65 8.12
C GLU A 330 21.07 -19.39 6.67
N TYR A 331 20.61 -18.17 6.37
CA TYR A 331 20.10 -17.78 5.05
C TYR A 331 20.64 -16.41 4.63
N LEU A 332 21.46 -16.40 3.59
CA LEU A 332 21.91 -15.15 2.99
C LEU A 332 20.73 -14.43 2.30
N PRO A 333 20.70 -13.08 2.34
CA PRO A 333 19.75 -12.34 1.55
C PRO A 333 19.97 -12.57 0.06
N ASN A 334 18.95 -12.30 -0.74
CA ASN A 334 18.98 -12.41 -2.19
C ASN A 334 18.51 -11.11 -2.84
N ASN A 335 18.47 -11.05 -4.18
CA ASN A 335 18.07 -9.82 -4.88
C ASN A 335 16.66 -9.33 -4.49
N ALA A 336 15.71 -10.24 -4.28
CA ALA A 336 14.36 -9.87 -3.84
C ALA A 336 14.36 -9.18 -2.46
N TYR A 337 15.30 -9.55 -1.58
CA TYR A 337 15.50 -8.88 -0.30
C TYR A 337 16.09 -7.47 -0.46
N PHE A 338 17.11 -7.29 -1.32
CA PHE A 338 17.70 -5.98 -1.60
C PHE A 338 16.71 -5.01 -2.26
N MET A 339 15.79 -5.54 -3.10
CA MET A 339 14.75 -4.73 -3.73
C MET A 339 13.81 -4.03 -2.73
N ASN A 340 13.67 -4.54 -1.49
CA ASN A 340 12.92 -3.84 -0.45
C ASN A 340 13.54 -2.49 -0.11
N PHE A 341 14.85 -2.44 0.10
CA PHE A 341 15.53 -1.18 0.46
C PHE A 341 15.43 -0.17 -0.69
N ILE A 342 15.55 -0.61 -1.92
CA ILE A 342 15.34 0.24 -3.10
C ILE A 342 13.92 0.83 -3.10
N ARG A 343 12.91 0.01 -2.80
CA ARG A 343 11.50 0.42 -2.80
C ARG A 343 11.17 1.44 -1.73
N TYR A 344 11.71 1.30 -0.52
CA TYR A 344 11.31 2.10 0.63
C TYR A 344 12.28 3.23 0.95
N GLN A 345 13.58 3.12 0.56
CA GLN A 345 14.64 3.99 1.07
C GLN A 345 15.43 4.74 -0.01
N SER A 346 15.32 4.37 -1.29
CA SER A 346 16.20 4.93 -2.33
C SER A 346 15.94 6.40 -2.70
N LYS A 347 14.82 6.99 -2.24
CA LYS A 347 14.43 8.38 -2.56
C LYS A 347 14.36 9.29 -1.34
N GLN A 348 14.82 8.84 -0.17
CA GLN A 348 14.72 9.60 1.07
C GLN A 348 15.46 10.93 1.00
N ASP A 349 16.66 10.95 0.42
CA ASP A 349 17.43 12.16 0.25
C ASP A 349 16.71 13.19 -0.64
N ILE A 350 16.08 12.74 -1.74
CA ILE A 350 15.35 13.62 -2.67
C ILE A 350 14.19 14.32 -1.94
N PHE A 351 13.40 13.57 -1.18
CA PHE A 351 12.29 14.15 -0.41
C PHE A 351 12.80 15.06 0.71
N SER A 352 13.89 14.68 1.40
CA SER A 352 14.50 15.48 2.45
C SER A 352 15.04 16.80 1.93
N GLU A 353 15.74 16.80 0.79
CA GLU A 353 16.25 18.01 0.15
C GLU A 353 15.12 18.93 -0.33
N GLU A 354 14.09 18.37 -0.99
CA GLU A 354 12.94 19.15 -1.44
C GLU A 354 12.21 19.78 -0.27
N TRP A 355 11.93 19.02 0.79
CA TRP A 355 11.28 19.48 2.00
C TRP A 355 12.05 20.60 2.72
N LYS A 356 13.36 20.43 2.90
CA LYS A 356 14.22 21.44 3.55
C LYS A 356 14.34 22.71 2.70
N ASN A 357 14.63 22.57 1.43
CA ASN A 357 15.02 23.72 0.59
C ASN A 357 13.82 24.53 0.06
N LYS A 358 12.65 23.90 -0.12
CA LYS A 358 11.47 24.56 -0.71
C LYS A 358 10.38 24.85 0.31
N PHE A 359 10.38 24.15 1.44
CA PHE A 359 9.28 24.21 2.43
C PHE A 359 9.77 24.51 3.86
N ASP A 360 11.02 24.96 4.01
CA ASP A 360 11.62 25.32 5.31
C ASP A 360 11.41 24.24 6.39
N SER A 361 11.48 22.97 6.01
CA SER A 361 11.20 21.82 6.88
C SER A 361 9.78 21.81 7.48
N ASN A 362 8.80 22.46 6.82
CA ASN A 362 7.40 22.40 7.21
C ASN A 362 6.73 21.20 6.52
N LEU A 363 6.54 20.12 7.28
CA LEU A 363 5.98 18.87 6.74
C LEU A 363 4.52 19.04 6.27
N LYS A 364 3.72 19.84 6.98
CA LYS A 364 2.32 20.10 6.62
C LYS A 364 2.21 20.75 5.25
N ILE A 365 2.94 21.84 5.03
CA ILE A 365 2.92 22.57 3.74
C ILE A 365 3.45 21.66 2.61
N TYR A 366 4.46 20.83 2.91
CA TYR A 366 4.98 19.90 1.95
C TYR A 366 3.96 18.83 1.54
N ILE A 367 3.23 18.26 2.49
CA ILE A 367 2.16 17.29 2.23
C ILE A 367 1.02 17.94 1.43
N GLU A 368 0.60 19.16 1.77
CA GLU A 368 -0.42 19.91 1.03
C GLU A 368 0.00 20.13 -0.42
N TYR A 369 1.24 20.58 -0.65
CA TYR A 369 1.80 20.72 -2.00
C TYR A 369 1.80 19.39 -2.79
N LEU A 370 2.22 18.29 -2.16
CA LEU A 370 2.26 16.97 -2.80
C LEU A 370 0.85 16.43 -3.08
N SER A 371 -0.10 16.69 -2.18
CA SER A 371 -1.50 16.30 -2.37
C SER A 371 -2.16 17.04 -3.54
N ASP A 372 -1.84 18.31 -3.73
CA ASP A 372 -2.30 19.10 -4.89
C ASP A 372 -1.63 18.63 -6.20
N LYS A 373 -0.34 18.29 -6.14
CA LYS A 373 0.44 17.82 -7.29
C LYS A 373 0.08 16.40 -7.72
N TYR A 374 -0.25 15.55 -6.78
CA TYR A 374 -0.56 14.13 -6.96
C TYR A 374 -1.88 13.78 -6.26
N PRO A 375 -3.02 14.30 -6.75
CA PRO A 375 -4.29 14.04 -6.10
C PRO A 375 -4.58 12.55 -6.08
N PHE A 376 -5.15 12.08 -4.98
CA PHE A 376 -5.63 10.71 -4.84
C PHE A 376 -6.74 10.45 -5.87
N LEU A 377 -6.68 9.31 -6.58
CA LEU A 377 -7.60 8.92 -7.66
C LEU A 377 -9.03 8.75 -7.17
#